data_726e626f3ec64ddc50dfee2a47c84a21
#
_entry.id   726e626f3ec64ddc50dfee2a47c84a21
#
_cell.length_a   1.000
_cell.length_b   1.000
_cell.length_c   1.000
_cell.angle_alpha   90.00
_cell.angle_beta   90.00
_cell.angle_gamma   90.00
#
_symmetry.space_group_name_H-M   'P 1'
#
loop_
_entity.id
_entity.type
_entity.pdbx_description
1 polymer ?
#
loop_
_entity_poly.entity_id
_entity_poly.type
_entity_poly.pdbx_seq_one_letter_code
_entity_poly.pdbx_strand_id
1 'polypeptide(L)'
;MIDAMDRAAGLSPDDPVYKARRFRPEFVEGAEICRLSVLTPKDGLGLSAPLRLALARRMAKLNADEVLVSDYETQLAALSPSDELVSLSQGATELAEPLATIARHADLITLSPIKAAAGDITRLQEVGLDNPQIVALSELIAFVNFQTRVATGLRLMGLA
;
A
#
# COMPACT_ATOMS: atom_id res chain seq x y z
N MET A 1 -17.87 -5.32 12.90
CA MET A 1 -16.43 -5.13 13.23
C MET A 1 -15.89 -4.05 12.29
N ILE A 2 -15.14 -3.09 12.79
CA ILE A 2 -14.48 -2.04 11.99
C ILE A 2 -13.21 -2.63 11.40
N ASP A 3 -13.07 -2.62 10.07
CA ASP A 3 -11.88 -3.08 9.37
C ASP A 3 -10.90 -1.94 9.03
N ALA A 4 -9.80 -2.24 8.34
CA ALA A 4 -8.80 -1.24 7.97
C ALA A 4 -9.34 -0.18 6.99
N MET A 5 -10.27 -0.55 6.11
CA MET A 5 -10.89 0.38 5.17
C MET A 5 -11.86 1.34 5.88
N ASP A 6 -12.63 0.84 6.84
CA ASP A 6 -13.51 1.68 7.67
C ASP A 6 -12.69 2.71 8.46
N ARG A 7 -11.59 2.28 9.08
CA ARG A 7 -10.68 3.20 9.79
C ARG A 7 -10.10 4.25 8.86
N ALA A 8 -9.61 3.82 7.69
CA ALA A 8 -9.08 4.74 6.68
C ALA A 8 -10.12 5.76 6.22
N ALA A 9 -11.38 5.37 6.13
CA ALA A 9 -12.48 6.24 5.74
C ALA A 9 -13.10 7.03 6.91
N GLY A 10 -12.70 6.76 8.15
CA GLY A 10 -13.26 7.40 9.35
C GLY A 10 -14.69 6.98 9.67
N LEU A 11 -15.10 5.76 9.26
CA LEU A 11 -16.46 5.27 9.45
C LEU A 11 -16.66 4.64 10.83
N SER A 12 -17.82 4.87 11.41
CA SER A 12 -18.33 4.21 12.61
C SER A 12 -19.50 3.27 12.30
N PRO A 13 -19.83 2.30 13.16
CA PRO A 13 -20.95 1.36 12.94
C PRO A 13 -22.30 2.04 12.74
N ASP A 14 -22.47 3.26 13.26
CA ASP A 14 -23.73 4.00 13.16
C ASP A 14 -23.88 4.73 11.83
N ASP A 15 -22.79 4.95 11.10
CA ASP A 15 -22.79 5.67 9.83
C ASP A 15 -23.60 4.94 8.76
N PRO A 16 -24.42 5.66 7.99
CA PRO A 16 -25.11 5.10 6.83
C PRO A 16 -24.15 4.49 5.80
N VAL A 17 -23.00 5.12 5.58
CA VAL A 17 -21.96 4.65 4.64
C VAL A 17 -21.35 3.33 5.11
N TYR A 18 -21.12 3.16 6.42
CA TYR A 18 -20.65 1.89 7.00
C TYR A 18 -21.64 0.76 6.72
N LYS A 19 -22.94 1.02 6.91
CA LYS A 19 -24.02 0.06 6.64
C LYS A 19 -24.15 -0.26 5.14
N ALA A 20 -24.10 0.78 4.28
CA ALA A 20 -24.15 0.64 2.83
C ALA A 20 -22.99 -0.21 2.29
N ARG A 21 -21.77 -0.03 2.82
CA ARG A 21 -20.60 -0.83 2.45
C ARG A 21 -20.81 -2.33 2.73
N ARG A 22 -21.60 -2.66 3.73
CA ARG A 22 -21.89 -4.05 4.15
C ARG A 22 -23.09 -4.69 3.46
N PHE A 23 -23.71 -3.98 2.55
CA PHE A 23 -24.74 -4.57 1.67
C PHE A 23 -24.18 -5.75 0.84
N ARG A 24 -22.87 -5.70 0.54
CA ARG A 24 -22.13 -6.78 -0.12
C ARG A 24 -20.92 -7.18 0.74
N PRO A 25 -21.12 -8.06 1.73
CA PRO A 25 -20.09 -8.42 2.71
C PRO A 25 -18.85 -9.05 2.07
N GLU A 26 -19.00 -9.74 0.93
CA GLU A 26 -17.91 -10.34 0.18
C GLU A 26 -16.84 -9.32 -0.26
N PHE A 27 -17.20 -8.05 -0.49
CA PHE A 27 -16.23 -6.99 -0.79
C PHE A 27 -15.49 -6.51 0.45
N VAL A 28 -16.14 -6.54 1.61
CA VAL A 28 -15.51 -6.19 2.89
C VAL A 28 -14.48 -7.24 3.26
N GLU A 29 -14.88 -8.50 3.24
CA GLU A 29 -14.02 -9.65 3.57
C GLU A 29 -12.88 -9.78 2.56
N GLY A 30 -13.17 -9.66 1.26
CA GLY A 30 -12.16 -9.74 0.19
C GLY A 30 -11.11 -8.65 0.31
N ALA A 31 -11.48 -7.42 0.63
CA ALA A 31 -10.54 -6.32 0.83
C ALA A 31 -9.59 -6.59 2.01
N GLU A 32 -10.09 -7.14 3.13
CA GLU A 32 -9.27 -7.47 4.29
C GLU A 32 -8.34 -8.67 4.01
N ILE A 33 -8.83 -9.70 3.31
CA ILE A 33 -8.00 -10.82 2.86
C ILE A 33 -6.86 -10.33 1.96
N CYS A 34 -7.15 -9.47 0.98
CA CYS A 34 -6.14 -8.87 0.13
C CYS A 34 -5.11 -8.08 0.95
N ARG A 35 -5.57 -7.24 1.89
CA ARG A 35 -4.70 -6.46 2.76
C ARG A 35 -3.69 -7.34 3.50
N LEU A 36 -4.17 -8.39 4.14
CA LEU A 36 -3.32 -9.32 4.88
C LEU A 36 -2.35 -10.04 3.95
N SER A 37 -2.81 -10.47 2.77
CA SER A 37 -1.98 -11.19 1.81
C SER A 37 -0.83 -10.35 1.25
N VAL A 38 -1.01 -9.04 1.09
CA VAL A 38 0.04 -8.17 0.53
C VAL A 38 0.93 -7.52 1.58
N LEU A 39 0.41 -7.21 2.78
CA LEU A 39 1.18 -6.53 3.83
C LEU A 39 1.89 -7.51 4.77
N THR A 40 1.21 -8.60 5.14
CA THR A 40 1.70 -9.58 6.13
C THR A 40 1.49 -11.02 5.64
N PRO A 41 1.98 -11.38 4.44
CA PRO A 41 1.85 -12.74 3.93
C PRO A 41 2.58 -13.75 4.82
N LYS A 42 2.15 -15.01 4.77
CA LYS A 42 2.85 -16.12 5.45
C LYS A 42 4.26 -16.33 4.88
N ASP A 43 4.40 -16.21 3.56
CA ASP A 43 5.67 -16.21 2.84
C ASP A 43 5.86 -14.83 2.21
N GLY A 44 6.86 -14.09 2.68
CA GLY A 44 7.18 -12.75 2.19
C GLY A 44 7.92 -12.73 0.85
N LEU A 45 8.32 -13.88 0.31
CA LEU A 45 9.11 -14.00 -0.93
C LEU A 45 10.35 -13.09 -0.94
N GLY A 46 11.00 -12.90 0.22
CA GLY A 46 12.14 -11.98 0.35
C GLY A 46 11.78 -10.48 0.44
N LEU A 47 10.52 -10.10 0.27
CA LEU A 47 10.03 -8.74 0.56
C LEU A 47 9.51 -8.68 1.99
N SER A 48 10.35 -8.22 2.91
CA SER A 48 10.04 -8.20 4.35
C SER A 48 8.81 -7.33 4.68
N ALA A 49 8.14 -7.65 5.80
CA ALA A 49 7.00 -6.85 6.26
C ALA A 49 7.35 -5.37 6.49
N PRO A 50 8.50 -5.01 7.09
CA PRO A 50 8.91 -3.61 7.18
C PRO A 50 9.07 -2.91 5.81
N LEU A 51 9.63 -3.61 4.80
CA LEU A 51 9.74 -3.05 3.45
C LEU A 51 8.37 -2.81 2.82
N ARG A 52 7.44 -3.76 2.97
CA ARG A 52 6.07 -3.62 2.46
C ARG A 52 5.35 -2.43 3.09
N LEU A 53 5.46 -2.26 4.39
CA LEU A 53 4.85 -1.13 5.11
C LEU A 53 5.52 0.20 4.77
N ALA A 54 6.84 0.22 4.59
CA ALA A 54 7.56 1.42 4.17
C ALA A 54 7.11 1.88 2.77
N LEU A 55 6.96 0.96 1.83
CA LEU A 55 6.41 1.23 0.50
C LEU A 55 4.95 1.68 0.56
N ALA A 56 4.14 1.03 1.39
CA ALA A 56 2.73 1.40 1.56
C ALA A 56 2.58 2.83 2.09
N ARG A 57 3.37 3.21 3.10
CA ARG A 57 3.39 4.58 3.61
C ARG A 57 3.84 5.59 2.55
N ARG A 58 4.91 5.27 1.78
CA ARG A 58 5.38 6.10 0.67
C ARG A 58 4.28 6.36 -0.36
N MET A 59 3.59 5.30 -0.79
CA MET A 59 2.50 5.41 -1.76
C MET A 59 1.28 6.17 -1.21
N ALA A 60 0.93 5.97 0.06
CA ALA A 60 -0.12 6.74 0.72
C ALA A 60 0.20 8.24 0.72
N LYS A 61 1.46 8.61 0.98
CA LYS A 61 1.93 10.00 0.91
C LYS A 61 1.85 10.57 -0.50
N LEU A 62 2.24 9.81 -1.52
CA LEU A 62 2.11 10.22 -2.92
C LEU A 62 0.66 10.45 -3.34
N ASN A 63 -0.26 9.69 -2.77
CA ASN A 63 -1.71 9.85 -2.96
C ASN A 63 -2.32 10.95 -2.07
N ALA A 64 -1.54 11.66 -1.26
CA ALA A 64 -1.97 12.69 -0.31
C ALA A 64 -3.03 12.18 0.70
N ASP A 65 -2.95 10.92 1.13
CA ASP A 65 -3.86 10.31 2.11
C ASP A 65 -3.20 10.27 3.50
N GLU A 66 -3.34 11.35 4.26
CA GLU A 66 -2.70 11.51 5.57
C GLU A 66 -3.19 10.48 6.61
N VAL A 67 -4.43 10.00 6.49
CA VAL A 67 -4.96 8.97 7.40
C VAL A 67 -4.22 7.64 7.17
N LEU A 68 -4.06 7.25 5.92
CA LEU A 68 -3.29 6.04 5.57
C LEU A 68 -1.80 6.21 5.85
N VAL A 69 -1.23 7.40 5.66
CA VAL A 69 0.16 7.69 6.05
C VAL A 69 0.37 7.41 7.52
N SER A 70 -0.50 7.95 8.39
CA SER A 70 -0.42 7.75 9.84
C SER A 70 -0.62 6.28 10.25
N ASP A 71 -1.57 5.58 9.62
CA ASP A 71 -1.84 4.15 9.89
C ASP A 71 -0.64 3.28 9.53
N TYR A 72 -0.09 3.44 8.34
CA TYR A 72 1.09 2.69 7.91
C TYR A 72 2.36 3.06 8.69
N GLU A 73 2.52 4.32 9.08
CA GLU A 73 3.63 4.76 9.94
C GLU A 73 3.60 4.06 11.30
N THR A 74 2.43 3.98 11.92
CA THR A 74 2.23 3.29 13.20
C THR A 74 2.57 1.81 13.08
N GLN A 75 2.10 1.15 12.03
CA GLN A 75 2.38 -0.26 11.78
C GLN A 75 3.88 -0.50 11.49
N LEU A 76 4.52 0.37 10.72
CA LEU A 76 5.95 0.29 10.41
C LEU A 76 6.80 0.46 11.68
N ALA A 77 6.51 1.46 12.49
CA ALA A 77 7.24 1.75 13.74
C ALA A 77 7.20 0.55 14.71
N ALA A 78 6.08 -0.17 14.77
CA ALA A 78 5.93 -1.36 15.61
C ALA A 78 6.88 -2.52 15.22
N LEU A 79 7.43 -2.51 14.00
CA LEU A 79 8.37 -3.52 13.51
C LEU A 79 9.84 -3.11 13.65
N SER A 80 10.14 -1.98 14.29
CA SER A 80 11.51 -1.47 14.49
C SER A 80 12.31 -1.45 13.17
N PRO A 81 11.85 -0.70 12.14
CA PRO A 81 12.48 -0.66 10.83
C PRO A 81 13.89 -0.07 10.89
N SER A 82 14.73 -0.41 9.90
CA SER A 82 16.03 0.25 9.73
C SER A 82 15.83 1.72 9.29
N ASP A 83 16.86 2.56 9.55
CA ASP A 83 16.85 3.97 9.14
C ASP A 83 16.64 4.14 7.63
N GLU A 84 17.15 3.20 6.83
CA GLU A 84 16.98 3.19 5.37
C GLU A 84 15.51 2.98 4.97
N LEU A 85 14.80 2.06 5.65
CA LEU A 85 13.37 1.84 5.41
C LEU A 85 12.51 3.02 5.91
N VAL A 86 12.92 3.66 7.00
CA VAL A 86 12.28 4.91 7.45
C VAL A 86 12.45 5.98 6.39
N SER A 87 13.67 6.19 5.88
CA SER A 87 13.96 7.15 4.81
C SER A 87 13.16 6.86 3.54
N LEU A 88 13.13 5.59 3.10
CA LEU A 88 12.31 5.15 1.97
C LEU A 88 10.84 5.51 2.17
N SER A 89 10.28 5.23 3.35
CA SER A 89 8.89 5.50 3.69
C SER A 89 8.55 6.99 3.65
N GLN A 90 9.51 7.85 4.00
CA GLN A 90 9.37 9.31 4.02
C GLN A 90 9.51 9.95 2.64
N GLY A 91 9.85 9.19 1.61
CA GLY A 91 9.95 9.67 0.24
C GLY A 91 11.38 10.00 -0.21
N ALA A 92 12.41 9.49 0.47
CA ALA A 92 13.79 9.68 0.04
C ALA A 92 13.99 9.21 -1.41
N THR A 93 14.80 9.95 -2.15
CA THR A 93 15.17 9.64 -3.55
C THR A 93 16.59 9.09 -3.66
N GLU A 94 17.44 9.39 -2.68
CA GLU A 94 18.81 8.87 -2.60
C GLU A 94 18.82 7.64 -1.70
N LEU A 95 18.64 6.48 -2.31
CA LEU A 95 18.59 5.17 -1.67
C LEU A 95 19.60 4.25 -2.36
N ALA A 96 20.14 3.28 -1.61
CA ALA A 96 20.95 2.20 -2.19
C ALA A 96 20.07 1.24 -3.00
N GLU A 97 20.69 0.52 -3.96
CA GLU A 97 20.00 -0.59 -4.63
C GLU A 97 19.86 -1.80 -3.69
N PRO A 98 18.79 -2.57 -3.76
CA PRO A 98 17.68 -2.52 -4.72
C PRO A 98 16.57 -1.51 -4.36
N LEU A 99 16.63 -0.86 -3.20
CA LEU A 99 15.53 -0.01 -2.71
C LEU A 99 15.26 1.20 -3.61
N ALA A 100 16.31 1.77 -4.23
CA ALA A 100 16.16 2.89 -5.18
C ALA A 100 15.28 2.50 -6.37
N THR A 101 15.52 1.35 -6.97
CA THR A 101 14.76 0.86 -8.12
C THR A 101 13.34 0.44 -7.72
N ILE A 102 13.16 -0.22 -6.58
CA ILE A 102 11.85 -0.60 -6.04
C ILE A 102 11.00 0.65 -5.77
N ALA A 103 11.56 1.65 -5.09
CA ALA A 103 10.87 2.91 -4.78
C ALA A 103 10.43 3.65 -6.05
N ARG A 104 11.35 3.78 -7.02
CA ARG A 104 11.05 4.42 -8.31
C ARG A 104 9.93 3.71 -9.06
N HIS A 105 9.91 2.37 -9.06
CA HIS A 105 8.85 1.59 -9.68
C HIS A 105 7.50 1.80 -8.97
N ALA A 106 7.49 1.77 -7.64
CA ALA A 106 6.28 2.03 -6.86
C ALA A 106 5.72 3.44 -7.12
N ASP A 107 6.60 4.45 -7.18
CA ASP A 107 6.23 5.83 -7.50
C ASP A 107 5.64 5.95 -8.91
N LEU A 108 6.29 5.33 -9.91
CA LEU A 108 5.84 5.31 -11.29
C LEU A 108 4.43 4.75 -11.43
N ILE A 109 4.19 3.56 -10.86
CA ILE A 109 2.88 2.89 -10.96
C ILE A 109 1.81 3.64 -10.16
N THR A 110 2.18 4.30 -9.06
CA THR A 110 1.25 5.10 -8.26
C THR A 110 0.83 6.39 -8.97
N LEU A 111 1.79 7.14 -9.54
CA LEU A 111 1.54 8.48 -10.07
C LEU A 111 1.25 8.51 -11.57
N SER A 112 1.80 7.58 -12.33
CA SER A 112 1.77 7.61 -13.79
C SER A 112 1.76 6.21 -14.41
N PRO A 113 0.82 5.32 -14.06
CA PRO A 113 0.84 3.92 -14.51
C PRO A 113 0.82 3.77 -16.04
N ILE A 114 0.28 4.73 -16.76
CA ILE A 114 0.26 4.74 -18.23
C ILE A 114 1.66 4.83 -18.86
N LYS A 115 2.67 5.28 -18.09
CA LYS A 115 4.05 5.41 -18.54
C LYS A 115 4.86 4.14 -18.30
N ALA A 116 4.30 3.14 -17.62
CA ALA A 116 4.98 1.88 -17.35
C ALA A 116 5.30 1.13 -18.65
N ALA A 117 6.48 0.56 -18.72
CA ALA A 117 6.98 -0.15 -19.89
C ALA A 117 7.70 -1.45 -19.47
N ALA A 118 7.90 -2.37 -20.40
CA ALA A 118 8.61 -3.63 -20.15
C ALA A 118 10.01 -3.40 -19.53
N GLY A 119 10.69 -2.31 -19.89
CA GLY A 119 11.99 -1.94 -19.32
C GLY A 119 11.96 -1.67 -17.82
N ASP A 120 10.82 -1.33 -17.22
CA ASP A 120 10.72 -1.13 -15.78
C ASP A 120 10.78 -2.48 -15.04
N ILE A 121 10.22 -3.53 -15.63
CA ILE A 121 10.35 -4.90 -15.11
C ILE A 121 11.80 -5.40 -15.25
N THR A 122 12.43 -5.15 -16.41
CA THR A 122 13.83 -5.50 -16.60
C THR A 122 14.73 -4.86 -15.54
N ARG A 123 14.53 -3.59 -15.20
CA ARG A 123 15.31 -2.91 -14.14
C ARG A 123 15.13 -3.57 -12.76
N LEU A 124 13.94 -4.03 -12.41
CA LEU A 124 13.72 -4.76 -11.17
C LEU A 124 14.48 -6.09 -11.15
N GLN A 125 14.53 -6.79 -12.29
CA GLN A 125 15.31 -8.03 -12.44
C GLN A 125 16.82 -7.76 -12.34
N GLU A 126 17.31 -6.70 -12.96
CA GLU A 126 18.73 -6.28 -12.93
C GLU A 126 19.23 -5.98 -11.51
N VAL A 127 18.37 -5.48 -10.62
CA VAL A 127 18.73 -5.27 -9.20
C VAL A 127 18.44 -6.47 -8.32
N GLY A 128 18.12 -7.62 -8.91
CA GLY A 128 18.07 -8.92 -8.25
C GLY A 128 16.69 -9.41 -7.81
N LEU A 129 15.58 -8.76 -8.21
CA LEU A 129 14.25 -9.29 -7.94
C LEU A 129 13.92 -10.43 -8.94
N ASP A 130 13.40 -11.54 -8.42
CA ASP A 130 12.83 -12.60 -9.24
C ASP A 130 11.35 -12.32 -9.61
N ASN A 131 10.80 -13.11 -10.51
CA ASN A 131 9.42 -12.91 -10.96
C ASN A 131 8.38 -13.01 -9.85
N PRO A 132 8.44 -13.98 -8.90
CA PRO A 132 7.54 -13.99 -7.74
C PRO A 132 7.60 -12.70 -6.91
N GLN A 133 8.78 -12.14 -6.68
CA GLN A 133 8.95 -10.89 -5.95
C GLN A 133 8.36 -9.70 -6.71
N ILE A 134 8.53 -9.64 -8.02
CA ILE A 134 7.95 -8.60 -8.88
C ILE A 134 6.43 -8.66 -8.87
N VAL A 135 5.84 -9.86 -8.90
CA VAL A 135 4.39 -10.06 -8.78
C VAL A 135 3.91 -9.57 -7.40
N ALA A 136 4.56 -10.01 -6.32
CA ALA A 136 4.20 -9.60 -4.96
C ALA A 136 4.33 -8.07 -4.74
N LEU A 137 5.34 -7.43 -5.35
CA LEU A 137 5.49 -5.98 -5.35
C LEU A 137 4.33 -5.31 -6.11
N SER A 138 3.95 -5.84 -7.26
CA SER A 138 2.86 -5.32 -8.08
C SER A 138 1.51 -5.43 -7.35
N GLU A 139 1.26 -6.54 -6.66
CA GLU A 139 0.06 -6.74 -5.84
C GLU A 139 0.00 -5.76 -4.66
N LEU A 140 1.13 -5.51 -3.99
CA LEU A 140 1.22 -4.51 -2.93
C LEU A 140 0.88 -3.11 -3.46
N ILE A 141 1.48 -2.72 -4.59
CA ILE A 141 1.23 -1.40 -5.20
C ILE A 141 -0.25 -1.27 -5.60
N ALA A 142 -0.81 -2.29 -6.23
CA ALA A 142 -2.21 -2.30 -6.63
C ALA A 142 -3.15 -2.17 -5.43
N PHE A 143 -2.89 -2.92 -4.35
CA PHE A 143 -3.72 -2.87 -3.15
C PHE A 143 -3.70 -1.50 -2.47
N VAL A 144 -2.53 -0.89 -2.26
CA VAL A 144 -2.44 0.42 -1.59
C VAL A 144 -3.19 1.49 -2.39
N ASN A 145 -3.03 1.48 -3.71
CA ASN A 145 -3.77 2.40 -4.59
C ASN A 145 -5.29 2.13 -4.60
N PHE A 146 -5.70 0.86 -4.55
CA PHE A 146 -7.10 0.48 -4.35
C PHE A 146 -7.64 1.02 -3.03
N GLN A 147 -6.93 0.78 -1.92
CA GLN A 147 -7.35 1.21 -0.59
C GLN A 147 -7.53 2.72 -0.52
N THR A 148 -6.58 3.49 -1.03
CA THR A 148 -6.66 4.96 -1.07
C THR A 148 -7.91 5.43 -1.84
N ARG A 149 -8.17 4.87 -3.02
CA ARG A 149 -9.32 5.28 -3.84
C ARG A 149 -10.65 4.93 -3.19
N VAL A 150 -10.76 3.75 -2.60
CA VAL A 150 -12.00 3.34 -1.90
C VAL A 150 -12.21 4.20 -0.65
N ALA A 151 -11.18 4.42 0.17
CA ALA A 151 -11.29 5.27 1.36
C ALA A 151 -11.70 6.70 1.00
N THR A 152 -11.12 7.27 -0.05
CA THR A 152 -11.51 8.59 -0.57
C THR A 152 -12.98 8.62 -0.99
N GLY A 153 -13.44 7.63 -1.75
CA GLY A 153 -14.83 7.54 -2.17
C GLY A 153 -15.81 7.44 -0.99
N LEU A 154 -15.47 6.62 0.00
CA LEU A 154 -16.30 6.47 1.21
C LEU A 154 -16.36 7.77 2.04
N ARG A 155 -15.25 8.51 2.16
CA ARG A 155 -15.23 9.83 2.82
C ARG A 155 -16.16 10.83 2.09
N LEU A 156 -16.10 10.87 0.77
CA LEU A 156 -16.96 11.75 -0.04
C LEU A 156 -18.44 11.41 0.12
N MET A 157 -18.79 10.12 0.21
CA MET A 157 -20.17 9.70 0.48
C MET A 157 -20.68 10.17 1.85
N GLY A 158 -19.80 10.25 2.85
CA GLY A 158 -20.13 10.74 4.20
C GLY A 158 -20.35 12.25 4.26
N LEU A 159 -19.96 13.01 3.21
CA LEU A 159 -20.14 14.46 3.12
C LEU A 159 -21.39 14.85 2.32
N ALA A 160 -22.00 13.91 1.61
CA ALA A 160 -23.19 14.12 0.78
C ALA A 160 -24.48 13.90 1.57
#